data_f42ab5ad485c88d3d636ac7c226727df
#
_entry.id   f42ab5ad485c88d3d636ac7c226727df
#
_cell.length_a   1.000
_cell.length_b   1.000
_cell.length_c   1.000
_cell.angle_alpha   90.00
_cell.angle_beta   90.00
_cell.angle_gamma   90.00
#
_symmetry.space_group_name_H-M   'P 1'
#
loop_
_entity.id
_entity.type
_entity.pdbx_description
1 polymer ?
#
loop_
_entity_poly.entity_id
_entity_poly.type
_entity_poly.pdbx_seq_one_letter_code
_entity_poly.pdbx_strand_id
1 'polypeptide(L)'
;TPIKSSAASDVYKRQIVDIISECAASVSPAGGKAQTALALPQGSLEYKLMTTYLSYLPKEKVIIDLKMNVDQRGSFTELIHTLNNGQVSINISKPGIVKGEHWHHSKWETFIVVAGHGLIQLRKEGTDEIWNYEVSGNRIQAVHMLPGYTHNIINLSETEDLVTVMYCNEVFNPDRADTYFDPVEKK
;
A
#
# COMPACT_ATOMS: atom_id res chain seq x y z
N THR A 1 17.29 -28.42 -43.33
CA THR A 1 17.29 -28.23 -41.88
C THR A 1 16.41 -27.07 -41.39
N PRO A 2 15.09 -27.05 -41.63
CA PRO A 2 14.21 -25.97 -41.20
C PRO A 2 13.63 -26.14 -39.77
N ILE A 3 13.79 -27.32 -39.13
CA ILE A 3 13.04 -27.67 -37.89
C ILE A 3 13.59 -26.98 -36.64
N LYS A 4 14.88 -26.60 -36.63
CA LYS A 4 15.47 -25.91 -35.46
C LYS A 4 15.05 -24.45 -35.31
N SER A 5 14.61 -23.78 -36.39
CA SER A 5 14.17 -22.38 -36.35
C SER A 5 12.74 -22.21 -35.82
N SER A 6 11.86 -23.22 -36.00
CA SER A 6 10.48 -23.15 -35.53
C SER A 6 10.38 -23.30 -34.00
N ALA A 7 11.12 -24.22 -33.40
CA ALA A 7 11.13 -24.43 -31.94
C ALA A 7 11.68 -23.22 -31.18
N ALA A 8 12.77 -22.62 -31.67
CA ALA A 8 13.32 -21.37 -31.10
C ALA A 8 12.33 -20.21 -31.23
N SER A 9 11.65 -20.07 -32.40
CA SER A 9 10.63 -19.05 -32.60
C SER A 9 9.43 -19.22 -31.66
N ASP A 10 9.02 -20.45 -31.36
CA ASP A 10 7.89 -20.74 -30.47
C ASP A 10 8.25 -20.47 -29.00
N VAL A 11 9.50 -20.70 -28.58
CA VAL A 11 10.00 -20.33 -27.25
C VAL A 11 9.97 -18.81 -27.08
N TYR A 12 10.45 -18.04 -28.05
CA TYR A 12 10.40 -16.58 -28.01
C TYR A 12 8.98 -16.02 -27.95
N LYS A 13 8.06 -16.59 -28.73
CA LYS A 13 6.65 -16.19 -28.70
C LYS A 13 6.02 -16.42 -27.32
N ARG A 14 6.31 -17.56 -26.69
CA ARG A 14 5.82 -17.85 -25.34
C ARG A 14 6.37 -16.86 -24.33
N GLN A 15 7.67 -16.56 -24.34
CA GLN A 15 8.28 -15.56 -23.45
C GLN A 15 7.60 -14.19 -23.58
N ILE A 16 7.31 -13.73 -24.78
CA ILE A 16 6.60 -12.46 -25.00
C ILE A 16 5.19 -12.51 -24.42
N VAL A 17 4.47 -13.61 -24.63
CA VAL A 17 3.12 -13.82 -24.08
C VAL A 17 3.15 -13.83 -22.55
N ASP A 18 4.11 -14.51 -21.96
CA ASP A 18 4.28 -14.60 -20.49
C ASP A 18 4.54 -13.20 -19.88
N ILE A 19 5.46 -12.43 -20.47
CA ILE A 19 5.75 -11.05 -20.04
C ILE A 19 4.49 -10.18 -20.14
N ILE A 20 3.76 -10.21 -21.27
CA ILE A 20 2.54 -9.42 -21.44
C ILE A 20 1.47 -9.85 -20.43
N SER A 21 1.34 -11.15 -20.15
CA SER A 21 0.39 -11.68 -19.19
C SER A 21 0.71 -11.21 -17.76
N GLU A 22 1.99 -11.17 -17.39
CA GLU A 22 2.46 -10.63 -16.11
C GLU A 22 2.18 -9.14 -16.01
N CYS A 23 2.47 -8.37 -17.07
CA CYS A 23 2.13 -6.95 -17.16
C CYS A 23 0.61 -6.72 -16.96
N ALA A 24 -0.22 -7.50 -17.64
CA ALA A 24 -1.67 -7.41 -17.52
C ALA A 24 -2.15 -7.70 -16.09
N ALA A 25 -1.63 -8.74 -15.46
CA ALA A 25 -1.97 -9.11 -14.10
C ALA A 25 -1.54 -8.05 -13.08
N SER A 26 -0.42 -7.36 -13.32
CA SER A 26 0.12 -6.33 -12.41
C SER A 26 -0.72 -5.05 -12.39
N VAL A 27 -1.24 -4.62 -13.56
CA VAL A 27 -2.00 -3.37 -13.67
C VAL A 27 -3.50 -3.55 -13.50
N SER A 28 -4.02 -4.74 -13.70
CA SER A 28 -5.46 -5.05 -13.57
C SER A 28 -5.68 -6.36 -12.81
N PRO A 29 -5.28 -6.43 -11.54
CA PRO A 29 -5.45 -7.64 -10.76
C PRO A 29 -6.94 -7.94 -10.54
N ALA A 30 -7.29 -9.22 -10.59
CA ALA A 30 -8.67 -9.66 -10.41
C ALA A 30 -9.20 -9.34 -8.99
N GLY A 31 -10.49 -9.05 -8.88
CA GLY A 31 -11.18 -8.91 -7.59
C GLY A 31 -10.89 -7.61 -6.84
N GLY A 32 -10.51 -6.54 -7.53
CA GLY A 32 -10.27 -5.22 -6.91
C GLY A 32 -9.05 -5.18 -5.99
N LYS A 33 -8.11 -6.08 -6.17
CA LYS A 33 -6.84 -6.09 -5.42
C LYS A 33 -5.98 -4.89 -5.80
N ALA A 34 -5.03 -4.54 -4.92
CA ALA A 34 -4.03 -3.54 -5.20
C ALA A 34 -3.19 -3.93 -6.43
N GLN A 35 -2.80 -2.92 -7.21
CA GLN A 35 -1.86 -3.11 -8.32
C GLN A 35 -0.48 -3.51 -7.79
N THR A 36 0.30 -4.24 -8.60
CA THR A 36 1.70 -4.52 -8.27
C THR A 36 2.61 -3.64 -9.12
N ALA A 37 3.44 -2.81 -8.46
CA ALA A 37 4.44 -2.02 -9.15
C ALA A 37 5.60 -2.91 -9.60
N LEU A 38 5.73 -3.13 -10.92
CA LEU A 38 6.82 -3.92 -11.50
C LEU A 38 8.11 -3.07 -11.57
N ALA A 39 9.24 -3.64 -11.13
CA ALA A 39 10.55 -3.03 -11.31
C ALA A 39 11.13 -3.40 -12.67
N LEU A 40 10.73 -2.68 -13.70
CA LEU A 40 11.18 -2.89 -15.07
C LEU A 40 12.34 -1.94 -15.38
N PRO A 41 13.58 -2.43 -15.65
CA PRO A 41 14.69 -1.57 -16.04
C PRO A 41 14.34 -0.75 -17.28
N GLN A 42 14.58 0.54 -17.24
CA GLN A 42 14.29 1.43 -18.37
C GLN A 42 15.00 0.95 -19.64
N GLY A 43 14.26 0.82 -20.74
CA GLY A 43 14.77 0.37 -22.04
C GLY A 43 14.88 -1.14 -22.19
N SER A 44 14.57 -1.95 -21.16
CA SER A 44 14.50 -3.41 -21.31
C SER A 44 13.36 -3.84 -22.25
N LEU A 45 13.38 -5.10 -22.66
CA LEU A 45 12.29 -5.67 -23.47
C LEU A 45 10.97 -5.64 -22.70
N GLU A 46 11.00 -6.03 -21.44
CA GLU A 46 9.85 -6.07 -20.53
C GLU A 46 9.24 -4.66 -20.38
N TYR A 47 10.11 -3.64 -20.18
CA TYR A 47 9.67 -2.24 -20.12
C TYR A 47 8.95 -1.80 -21.40
N LYS A 48 9.53 -2.12 -22.58
CA LYS A 48 8.94 -1.79 -23.87
C LYS A 48 7.62 -2.53 -24.12
N LEU A 49 7.55 -3.81 -23.75
CA LEU A 49 6.33 -4.60 -23.86
C LEU A 49 5.24 -4.06 -22.93
N MET A 50 5.57 -3.69 -21.69
CA MET A 50 4.64 -3.09 -20.73
C MET A 50 4.08 -1.76 -21.26
N THR A 51 4.94 -0.85 -21.72
CA THR A 51 4.48 0.44 -22.25
C THR A 51 3.64 0.28 -23.50
N THR A 52 3.99 -0.68 -24.36
CA THR A 52 3.19 -1.03 -25.55
C THR A 52 1.84 -1.60 -25.11
N TYR A 53 1.80 -2.57 -24.20
CA TYR A 53 0.56 -3.14 -23.68
C TYR A 53 -0.37 -2.04 -23.12
N LEU A 54 0.16 -1.14 -22.31
CA LEU A 54 -0.63 -0.03 -21.74
C LEU A 54 -1.20 0.89 -22.82
N SER A 55 -0.46 1.14 -23.92
CA SER A 55 -0.93 1.98 -25.00
C SER A 55 -2.08 1.37 -25.83
N TYR A 56 -2.29 0.07 -25.69
CA TYR A 56 -3.39 -0.68 -26.34
C TYR A 56 -4.53 -1.05 -25.38
N LEU A 57 -4.50 -0.58 -24.15
CA LEU A 57 -5.60 -0.85 -23.21
C LEU A 57 -6.92 -0.27 -23.77
N PRO A 58 -7.98 -1.07 -23.86
CA PRO A 58 -9.29 -0.55 -24.18
C PRO A 58 -9.78 0.37 -23.03
N LYS A 59 -10.57 1.39 -23.39
CA LYS A 59 -11.01 2.43 -22.45
C LYS A 59 -11.69 1.89 -21.18
N GLU A 60 -12.36 0.75 -21.31
CA GLU A 60 -13.06 0.08 -20.20
C GLU A 60 -12.09 -0.55 -19.18
N LYS A 61 -10.81 -0.75 -19.57
CA LYS A 61 -9.76 -1.31 -18.71
C LYS A 61 -8.79 -0.27 -18.15
N VAL A 62 -8.99 1.01 -18.50
CA VAL A 62 -8.16 2.11 -17.99
C VAL A 62 -8.53 2.44 -16.54
N ILE A 63 -9.78 2.24 -16.15
CA ILE A 63 -10.25 2.42 -14.78
C ILE A 63 -10.38 1.07 -14.07
N ILE A 64 -9.95 1.02 -12.81
CA ILE A 64 -10.00 -0.16 -11.96
C ILE A 64 -10.58 0.24 -10.60
N ASP A 65 -11.65 -0.43 -10.18
CA ASP A 65 -12.19 -0.28 -8.85
C ASP A 65 -11.32 -1.05 -7.84
N LEU A 66 -10.78 -0.34 -6.87
CA LEU A 66 -10.04 -0.95 -5.77
C LEU A 66 -10.99 -1.36 -4.65
N LYS A 67 -10.71 -2.49 -4.01
CA LYS A 67 -11.51 -2.97 -2.88
C LYS A 67 -11.35 -2.04 -1.68
N MET A 68 -12.40 -1.35 -1.31
CA MET A 68 -12.48 -0.58 -0.08
C MET A 68 -12.97 -1.46 1.07
N ASN A 69 -12.22 -1.52 2.17
CA ASN A 69 -12.68 -2.11 3.43
C ASN A 69 -13.30 -0.98 4.26
N VAL A 70 -14.62 -0.96 4.36
CA VAL A 70 -15.41 0.12 4.98
C VAL A 70 -16.06 -0.37 6.27
N ASP A 71 -15.95 0.42 7.35
CA ASP A 71 -16.67 0.22 8.61
C ASP A 71 -17.12 1.59 9.19
N GLN A 72 -17.70 1.61 10.40
CA GLN A 72 -18.15 2.85 11.04
C GLN A 72 -17.02 3.84 11.36
N ARG A 73 -15.78 3.42 11.35
CA ARG A 73 -14.59 4.25 11.61
C ARG A 73 -14.08 4.96 10.36
N GLY A 74 -14.56 4.55 9.16
CA GLY A 74 -14.12 5.06 7.86
C GLY A 74 -13.77 3.94 6.89
N SER A 75 -12.66 4.08 6.16
CA SER A 75 -12.25 3.07 5.18
C SER A 75 -10.74 2.86 5.16
N PHE A 76 -10.35 1.69 4.66
CA PHE A 76 -8.98 1.32 4.34
C PHE A 76 -8.93 0.69 2.96
N THR A 77 -8.02 1.16 2.10
CA THR A 77 -7.87 0.66 0.73
C THR A 77 -6.40 0.49 0.40
N GLU A 78 -6.03 -0.71 -0.02
CA GLU A 78 -4.71 -0.98 -0.57
C GLU A 78 -4.63 -0.43 -1.99
N LEU A 79 -3.61 0.36 -2.29
CA LEU A 79 -3.44 1.00 -3.60
C LEU A 79 -2.45 0.26 -4.47
N ILE A 80 -1.24 0.03 -3.94
CA ILE A 80 -0.12 -0.53 -4.68
C ILE A 80 0.69 -1.46 -3.78
N HIS A 81 1.02 -2.64 -4.26
CA HIS A 81 2.05 -3.50 -3.70
C HIS A 81 3.36 -3.29 -4.46
N THR A 82 4.49 -3.28 -3.75
CA THR A 82 5.81 -3.22 -4.36
C THR A 82 6.42 -4.61 -4.50
N LEU A 83 7.38 -4.79 -5.41
CA LEU A 83 8.06 -6.08 -5.60
C LEU A 83 8.79 -6.60 -4.36
N ASN A 84 9.19 -5.70 -3.46
CA ASN A 84 9.85 -6.06 -2.20
C ASN A 84 8.83 -6.28 -1.07
N ASN A 85 7.62 -6.72 -1.41
CA ASN A 85 6.51 -6.97 -0.49
C ASN A 85 6.03 -5.74 0.29
N GLY A 86 6.37 -4.52 -0.12
CA GLY A 86 5.85 -3.30 0.48
C GLY A 86 4.41 -3.03 0.02
N GLN A 87 3.67 -2.27 0.83
CA GLN A 87 2.28 -1.90 0.59
C GLN A 87 2.10 -0.40 0.74
N VAL A 88 1.48 0.22 -0.26
CA VAL A 88 0.95 1.60 -0.16
C VAL A 88 -0.57 1.50 -0.05
N SER A 89 -1.13 2.19 0.92
CA SER A 89 -2.56 2.20 1.20
C SER A 89 -3.06 3.59 1.54
N ILE A 90 -4.37 3.78 1.48
CA ILE A 90 -5.04 4.99 1.97
C ILE A 90 -6.00 4.61 3.09
N ASN A 91 -5.95 5.38 4.16
CA ASN A 91 -6.83 5.27 5.29
C ASN A 91 -7.65 6.56 5.43
N ILE A 92 -8.97 6.42 5.51
CA ILE A 92 -9.88 7.52 5.79
C ILE A 92 -10.47 7.27 7.17
N SER A 93 -10.28 8.20 8.11
CA SER A 93 -10.83 8.13 9.45
C SER A 93 -11.91 9.18 9.64
N LYS A 94 -13.07 8.77 10.11
CA LYS A 94 -14.18 9.66 10.46
C LYS A 94 -13.82 10.60 11.63
N PRO A 95 -14.56 11.71 11.82
CA PRO A 95 -14.35 12.62 12.94
C PRO A 95 -14.24 11.92 14.29
N GLY A 96 -13.25 12.30 15.11
CA GLY A 96 -13.02 11.78 16.44
C GLY A 96 -12.53 10.32 16.53
N ILE A 97 -12.32 9.64 15.41
CA ILE A 97 -11.91 8.23 15.40
C ILE A 97 -10.42 8.08 15.69
N VAL A 98 -10.13 7.08 16.53
CA VAL A 98 -8.79 6.57 16.81
C VAL A 98 -8.60 5.24 16.08
N LYS A 99 -7.49 5.09 15.37
CA LYS A 99 -7.05 3.84 14.73
C LYS A 99 -5.62 3.52 15.12
N GLY A 100 -5.24 2.24 15.04
CA GLY A 100 -3.94 1.75 15.51
C GLY A 100 -4.08 1.05 16.84
N GLU A 101 -3.46 1.57 17.92
CA GLU A 101 -3.43 0.97 19.24
C GLU A 101 -2.70 -0.39 19.21
N HIS A 102 -1.58 -0.44 18.50
CA HIS A 102 -0.78 -1.66 18.35
C HIS A 102 0.69 -1.32 18.06
N TRP A 103 1.53 -2.33 18.19
CA TRP A 103 2.94 -2.28 17.83
C TRP A 103 3.36 -3.47 16.97
N HIS A 104 4.55 -3.39 16.38
CA HIS A 104 5.14 -4.38 15.50
C HIS A 104 6.55 -4.75 15.93
N HIS A 105 6.98 -6.00 15.69
CA HIS A 105 8.36 -6.42 15.95
C HIS A 105 9.34 -5.95 14.89
N SER A 106 9.01 -6.18 13.62
CA SER A 106 9.90 -5.94 12.48
C SER A 106 9.25 -5.08 11.41
N LYS A 107 7.94 -5.08 11.36
CA LYS A 107 7.17 -4.25 10.47
C LYS A 107 7.31 -2.79 10.86
N TRP A 108 7.57 -1.93 9.89
CA TRP A 108 7.57 -0.48 10.07
C TRP A 108 6.67 0.18 9.05
N GLU A 109 6.13 1.29 9.43
CA GLU A 109 5.18 2.03 8.61
C GLU A 109 5.57 3.51 8.53
N THR A 110 5.06 4.19 7.51
CA THR A 110 5.17 5.64 7.37
C THR A 110 3.79 6.19 7.09
N PHE A 111 3.33 7.10 7.95
CA PHE A 111 2.04 7.78 7.79
C PHE A 111 2.26 9.20 7.26
N ILE A 112 1.46 9.56 6.25
CA ILE A 112 1.49 10.87 5.61
C ILE A 112 0.05 11.38 5.55
N VAL A 113 -0.29 12.33 6.40
CA VAL A 113 -1.61 12.97 6.36
C VAL A 113 -1.66 13.94 5.19
N VAL A 114 -2.65 13.77 4.30
CA VAL A 114 -2.82 14.53 3.07
C VAL A 114 -4.08 15.41 3.07
N ALA A 115 -5.03 15.15 3.98
CA ALA A 115 -6.20 16.00 4.23
C ALA A 115 -6.70 15.81 5.66
N GLY A 116 -7.33 16.85 6.21
CA GLY A 116 -7.81 16.86 7.59
C GLY A 116 -6.73 17.26 8.61
N HIS A 117 -7.05 17.08 9.88
CA HIS A 117 -6.21 17.45 11.03
C HIS A 117 -6.21 16.29 12.04
N GLY A 118 -5.03 15.82 12.42
CA GLY A 118 -4.89 14.65 13.28
C GLY A 118 -3.72 14.71 14.23
N LEU A 119 -3.68 13.73 15.13
CA LEU A 119 -2.61 13.49 16.07
C LEU A 119 -2.10 12.05 15.89
N ILE A 120 -0.80 11.90 15.72
CA ILE A 120 -0.13 10.60 15.75
C ILE A 120 0.61 10.52 17.08
N GLN A 121 0.40 9.41 17.80
CA GLN A 121 1.06 9.14 19.06
C GLN A 121 1.91 7.89 18.96
N LEU A 122 3.10 7.92 19.55
CA LEU A 122 4.00 6.78 19.68
C LEU A 122 4.44 6.62 21.13
N ARG A 123 4.44 5.40 21.62
CA ARG A 123 5.00 5.04 22.93
C ARG A 123 5.89 3.79 22.77
N LYS A 124 7.13 3.88 23.21
CA LYS A 124 8.03 2.71 23.19
C LYS A 124 7.49 1.62 24.11
N GLU A 125 7.50 0.37 23.64
CA GLU A 125 7.08 -0.78 24.44
C GLU A 125 7.89 -0.85 25.75
N GLY A 126 7.19 -1.09 26.87
CA GLY A 126 7.79 -1.12 28.21
C GLY A 126 8.07 0.25 28.86
N THR A 127 7.65 1.37 28.23
CA THR A 127 7.77 2.72 28.80
C THR A 127 6.42 3.43 28.84
N ASP A 128 6.37 4.57 29.55
CA ASP A 128 5.16 5.39 29.69
C ASP A 128 5.28 6.73 28.93
N GLU A 129 6.45 7.04 28.35
CA GLU A 129 6.66 8.28 27.58
C GLU A 129 5.92 8.21 26.24
N ILE A 130 5.03 9.18 25.99
CA ILE A 130 4.25 9.29 24.75
C ILE A 130 4.80 10.45 23.92
N TRP A 131 5.16 10.15 22.69
CA TRP A 131 5.53 11.17 21.70
C TRP A 131 4.29 11.55 20.90
N ASN A 132 4.02 12.85 20.80
CA ASN A 132 2.85 13.40 20.13
C ASN A 132 3.28 14.20 18.90
N TYR A 133 2.71 13.86 17.74
CA TYR A 133 2.94 14.54 16.46
C TYR A 133 1.62 15.02 15.89
N GLU A 134 1.36 16.31 16.01
CA GLU A 134 0.22 16.94 15.35
C GLU A 134 0.50 17.09 13.86
N VAL A 135 -0.43 16.64 13.02
CA VAL A 135 -0.29 16.51 11.57
C VAL A 135 -1.51 17.05 10.83
N SER A 136 -1.30 17.61 9.64
CA SER A 136 -2.41 18.11 8.84
C SER A 136 -2.12 18.06 7.35
N GLY A 137 -3.19 18.08 6.53
CA GLY A 137 -3.08 18.19 5.08
C GLY A 137 -2.53 19.53 4.58
N ASN A 138 -2.48 20.56 5.44
CA ASN A 138 -1.89 21.86 5.10
C ASN A 138 -0.36 21.86 5.16
N ARG A 139 0.23 20.88 5.85
CA ARG A 139 1.67 20.70 5.98
C ARG A 139 1.98 19.22 5.89
N ILE A 140 2.34 18.76 4.69
CA ILE A 140 2.62 17.34 4.45
C ILE A 140 3.92 16.94 5.14
N GLN A 141 3.80 15.98 6.06
CA GLN A 141 4.91 15.42 6.85
C GLN A 141 4.81 13.90 6.86
N ALA A 142 5.96 13.23 6.80
CA ALA A 142 6.07 11.80 6.99
C ALA A 142 6.41 11.51 8.45
N VAL A 143 5.60 10.69 9.11
CA VAL A 143 5.84 10.21 10.47
C VAL A 143 6.10 8.71 10.40
N HIS A 144 7.23 8.26 10.95
CA HIS A 144 7.60 6.85 10.95
C HIS A 144 7.07 6.15 12.20
N MET A 145 6.32 5.06 11.97
CA MET A 145 5.91 4.11 13.01
C MET A 145 7.06 3.12 13.20
N LEU A 146 7.72 3.20 14.34
CA LEU A 146 8.94 2.46 14.60
C LEU A 146 8.64 1.05 15.15
N PRO A 147 9.39 0.02 14.74
CA PRO A 147 9.31 -1.29 15.39
C PRO A 147 9.54 -1.18 16.91
N GLY A 148 8.73 -1.91 17.70
CA GLY A 148 8.77 -1.84 19.15
C GLY A 148 8.14 -0.59 19.76
N TYR A 149 7.42 0.21 18.96
CA TYR A 149 6.61 1.34 19.44
C TYR A 149 5.13 1.09 19.16
N THR A 150 4.32 1.11 20.21
CA THR A 150 2.87 1.19 20.02
C THR A 150 2.51 2.55 19.45
N HIS A 151 1.57 2.57 18.55
CA HIS A 151 1.17 3.80 17.86
C HIS A 151 -0.31 3.84 17.57
N ASN A 152 -0.82 5.05 17.43
CA ASN A 152 -2.16 5.34 16.97
C ASN A 152 -2.18 6.58 16.06
N ILE A 153 -3.31 6.79 15.41
CA ILE A 153 -3.64 8.03 14.72
C ILE A 153 -5.07 8.43 15.07
N ILE A 154 -5.24 9.68 15.48
CA ILE A 154 -6.48 10.26 15.97
C ILE A 154 -6.93 11.34 14.99
N ASN A 155 -8.18 11.29 14.53
CA ASN A 155 -8.78 12.41 13.82
C ASN A 155 -9.25 13.45 14.85
N LEU A 156 -8.62 14.62 14.87
CA LEU A 156 -8.94 15.71 15.80
C LEU A 156 -10.12 16.59 15.33
N SER A 157 -10.58 16.44 14.09
CA SER A 157 -11.72 17.18 13.58
C SER A 157 -13.05 16.60 14.11
N GLU A 158 -14.02 17.48 14.35
CA GLU A 158 -15.39 17.09 14.68
C GLU A 158 -16.27 16.90 13.43
N THR A 159 -15.83 17.39 12.27
CA THR A 159 -16.65 17.47 11.07
C THR A 159 -15.99 16.89 9.81
N GLU A 160 -14.66 16.85 9.74
CA GLU A 160 -13.93 16.47 8.54
C GLU A 160 -13.25 15.11 8.68
N ASP A 161 -13.17 14.38 7.59
CA ASP A 161 -12.43 13.14 7.52
C ASP A 161 -10.91 13.42 7.55
N LEU A 162 -10.16 12.54 8.22
CA LEU A 162 -8.70 12.52 8.16
C LEU A 162 -8.26 11.52 7.09
N VAL A 163 -7.51 12.00 6.11
CA VAL A 163 -6.99 11.17 5.02
C VAL A 163 -5.50 10.98 5.16
N THR A 164 -5.09 9.72 5.31
CA THR A 164 -3.69 9.32 5.52
C THR A 164 -3.26 8.35 4.44
N VAL A 165 -2.17 8.69 3.73
CA VAL A 165 -1.43 7.75 2.90
C VAL A 165 -0.46 7.00 3.81
N MET A 166 -0.42 5.69 3.68
CA MET A 166 0.38 4.80 4.51
C MET A 166 1.29 3.96 3.63
N TYR A 167 2.57 3.89 3.97
CA TYR A 167 3.49 2.90 3.43
C TYR A 167 3.83 1.90 4.52
N CYS A 168 3.87 0.63 4.16
CA CYS A 168 4.33 -0.45 5.01
C CYS A 168 5.39 -1.27 4.26
N ASN A 169 6.45 -1.70 4.95
CA ASN A 169 7.53 -2.49 4.36
C ASN A 169 7.12 -3.91 3.98
N GLU A 170 5.94 -4.36 4.41
CA GLU A 170 5.39 -5.67 4.06
C GLU A 170 3.88 -5.61 3.83
N VAL A 171 3.39 -6.48 2.94
CA VAL A 171 1.95 -6.69 2.73
C VAL A 171 1.36 -7.41 3.94
N PHE A 172 0.16 -7.00 4.36
CA PHE A 172 -0.55 -7.66 5.46
C PHE A 172 -0.80 -9.14 5.16
N ASN A 173 -0.36 -10.00 6.07
CA ASN A 173 -0.60 -11.44 6.02
C ASN A 173 -1.36 -11.86 7.29
N PRO A 174 -2.64 -12.26 7.20
CA PRO A 174 -3.43 -12.67 8.37
C PRO A 174 -2.89 -13.92 9.08
N ASP A 175 -2.21 -14.82 8.34
CA ASP A 175 -1.65 -16.04 8.90
C ASP A 175 -0.35 -15.80 9.69
N ARG A 176 0.27 -14.64 9.50
CA ARG A 176 1.50 -14.22 10.16
C ARG A 176 1.50 -12.72 10.39
N ALA A 177 0.48 -12.23 11.10
CA ALA A 177 0.35 -10.82 11.43
C ALA A 177 1.39 -10.44 12.50
N ASP A 178 2.35 -9.57 12.13
CA ASP A 178 3.26 -8.91 13.07
C ASP A 178 2.56 -7.66 13.64
N THR A 179 1.47 -7.88 14.41
CA THR A 179 0.65 -6.79 14.95
C THR A 179 0.12 -7.20 16.32
N TYR A 180 0.50 -6.46 17.34
CA TYR A 180 0.19 -6.75 18.75
C TYR A 180 -0.57 -5.58 19.34
N PHE A 181 -1.81 -5.82 19.77
CA PHE A 181 -2.64 -4.80 20.38
C PHE A 181 -2.04 -4.34 21.72
N ASP A 182 -1.83 -3.03 21.83
CA ASP A 182 -1.41 -2.36 23.08
C ASP A 182 -1.81 -0.87 22.99
N PRO A 183 -2.74 -0.37 23.82
CA PRO A 183 -3.12 1.04 23.81
C PRO A 183 -1.95 1.96 24.06
N VAL A 184 -1.86 3.07 23.31
CA VAL A 184 -0.81 4.08 23.54
C VAL A 184 -0.97 4.69 24.92
N GLU A 185 -2.21 5.06 25.29
CA GLU A 185 -2.54 5.52 26.64
C GLU A 185 -2.98 4.34 27.49
N LYS A 186 -2.16 3.95 28.46
CA LYS A 186 -2.51 2.93 29.45
C LYS A 186 -3.46 3.56 30.47
N LYS A 187 -4.65 3.01 30.59
CA LYS A 187 -5.62 3.39 31.63
C LYS A 187 -5.23 2.79 32.98
#